data_d2f85dfdac21e62925c662923a4a8c12
#
_entry.id   d2f85dfdac21e62925c662923a4a8c12
#
_cell.length_a   1.000
_cell.length_b   1.000
_cell.length_c   1.000
_cell.angle_alpha   90.00
_cell.angle_beta   90.00
_cell.angle_gamma   90.00
#
_symmetry.space_group_name_H-M   'P 1'
#
loop_
_entity.id
_entity.type
_entity.pdbx_description
1 polymer ?
#
loop_
_entity_poly.entity_id
_entity_poly.type
_entity_poly.pdbx_seq_one_letter_code
_entity_poly.pdbx_strand_id
1 'polypeptide(L)'
;FVRGAGTRNPNSPLQGGLVIFAAGNEGDVYGDVRIYPAAYDPVIAVGAMDWSFRPAYYTDYGPWVDIAAPGGDRYSGKTTRTASDGRTVFYSNAQILSTILCDDAIAYQDGRKDGGMYGYGFMQGTSMACPHVSGVAALGLAYAAQNGKKYTPAEFKALLLSSVYGIDDCFAGSKDGELGPIAD
;
A
#
# COMPACT_ATOMS: atom_id res chain seq x y z
N PHE A 1 10.48 14.15 -13.92
CA PHE A 1 10.68 12.69 -13.86
C PHE A 1 9.61 11.96 -14.66
N VAL A 2 8.32 12.15 -14.35
CA VAL A 2 7.19 11.45 -14.98
C VAL A 2 7.23 11.53 -16.52
N ARG A 3 7.57 12.69 -17.10
CA ARG A 3 7.65 12.89 -18.55
C ARG A 3 8.97 12.48 -19.18
N GLY A 4 10.05 12.38 -18.41
CA GLY A 4 11.40 12.17 -18.94
C GLY A 4 11.97 10.77 -18.75
N ALA A 5 11.46 10.01 -17.77
CA ALA A 5 11.93 8.66 -17.54
C ALA A 5 11.52 7.72 -18.70
N GLY A 6 12.36 6.78 -19.05
CA GLY A 6 12.06 5.80 -20.10
C GLY A 6 12.14 6.30 -21.55
N THR A 7 12.19 7.61 -21.79
CA THR A 7 12.25 8.16 -23.16
C THR A 7 13.54 7.80 -23.92
N ARG A 8 14.58 7.39 -23.21
CA ARG A 8 15.86 6.96 -23.80
C ARG A 8 15.85 5.50 -24.25
N ASN A 9 14.87 4.72 -23.83
CA ASN A 9 14.74 3.33 -24.25
C ASN A 9 13.51 3.19 -25.16
N PRO A 10 13.70 3.03 -26.48
CA PRO A 10 12.59 2.91 -27.42
C PRO A 10 11.75 1.63 -27.19
N ASN A 11 12.29 0.65 -26.47
CA ASN A 11 11.59 -0.59 -26.15
C ASN A 11 10.86 -0.51 -24.79
N SER A 12 10.94 0.61 -24.07
CA SER A 12 10.21 0.78 -22.83
C SER A 12 8.69 0.71 -23.08
N PRO A 13 7.93 -0.09 -22.31
CA PRO A 13 6.47 -0.12 -22.38
C PRO A 13 5.85 1.16 -21.83
N LEU A 14 6.60 1.95 -21.06
CA LEU A 14 6.17 3.22 -20.50
C LEU A 14 6.99 4.36 -21.08
N GLN A 15 6.33 5.32 -21.69
CA GLN A 15 6.93 6.54 -22.24
C GLN A 15 6.98 7.64 -21.17
N GLY A 16 7.76 7.39 -20.12
CA GLY A 16 7.87 8.26 -18.94
C GLY A 16 8.16 7.44 -17.69
N GLY A 17 7.80 7.95 -16.52
CA GLY A 17 7.91 7.28 -15.24
C GLY A 17 6.61 7.36 -14.47
N LEU A 18 6.34 6.38 -13.62
CA LEU A 18 5.28 6.46 -12.62
C LEU A 18 5.88 6.96 -11.31
N VAL A 19 5.13 7.77 -10.60
CA VAL A 19 5.39 8.14 -9.21
C VAL A 19 4.23 7.63 -8.40
N ILE A 20 4.49 6.64 -7.55
CA ILE A 20 3.51 6.02 -6.66
C ILE A 20 3.92 6.40 -5.26
N PHE A 21 2.99 6.94 -4.48
CA PHE A 21 3.29 7.51 -3.18
C PHE A 21 2.28 7.06 -2.13
N ALA A 22 2.76 6.77 -0.92
CA ALA A 22 1.90 6.52 0.23
C ALA A 22 1.08 7.76 0.56
N ALA A 23 -0.22 7.59 0.81
CA ALA A 23 -1.11 8.72 1.09
C ALA A 23 -0.76 9.44 2.40
N GLY A 24 -0.41 8.70 3.44
CA GLY A 24 -0.13 9.19 4.78
C GLY A 24 -0.87 8.36 5.85
N ASN A 25 -0.51 8.56 7.11
CA ASN A 25 -1.00 7.73 8.21
C ASN A 25 -1.65 8.56 9.34
N GLU A 26 -2.14 9.74 9.03
CA GLU A 26 -2.70 10.69 9.97
C GLU A 26 -4.23 10.87 9.83
N GLY A 27 -4.87 9.99 9.06
CA GLY A 27 -6.29 10.09 8.73
C GLY A 27 -7.25 9.96 9.92
N ASP A 28 -6.81 9.37 11.03
CA ASP A 28 -7.55 9.32 12.28
C ASP A 28 -7.47 10.62 13.08
N VAL A 29 -6.49 11.49 12.79
CA VAL A 29 -6.22 12.74 13.50
C VAL A 29 -6.69 13.95 12.70
N TYR A 30 -6.36 14.00 11.42
CA TYR A 30 -6.56 15.18 10.58
C TYR A 30 -7.68 15.03 9.54
N GLY A 31 -8.22 13.81 9.36
CA GLY A 31 -9.26 13.57 8.38
C GLY A 31 -8.79 13.74 6.94
N ASP A 32 -9.62 14.38 6.11
CA ASP A 32 -9.35 14.66 4.68
C ASP A 32 -8.38 15.83 4.52
N VAL A 33 -7.12 15.68 4.92
CA VAL A 33 -6.06 16.66 4.67
C VAL A 33 -5.16 16.17 3.53
N ARG A 34 -4.99 17.03 2.51
CA ARG A 34 -4.12 16.73 1.39
C ARG A 34 -2.65 16.73 1.79
N ILE A 35 -2.01 15.57 1.67
CA ILE A 35 -0.59 15.39 1.96
C ILE A 35 0.21 15.40 0.65
N TYR A 36 1.22 16.27 0.60
CA TYR A 36 2.10 16.36 -0.54
C TYR A 36 3.43 15.62 -0.26
N PRO A 37 4.02 14.94 -1.29
CA PRO A 37 3.70 15.01 -2.71
C PRO A 37 2.59 14.06 -3.18
N ALA A 38 1.99 13.23 -2.32
CA ALA A 38 0.99 12.23 -2.72
C ALA A 38 -0.21 12.86 -3.46
N ALA A 39 -0.69 14.02 -3.01
CA ALA A 39 -1.87 14.69 -3.55
C ALA A 39 -1.62 15.49 -4.85
N TYR A 40 -0.48 15.31 -5.54
CA TYR A 40 -0.30 15.87 -6.89
C TYR A 40 -0.93 14.98 -7.95
N ASP A 41 -1.71 15.54 -8.87
CA ASP A 41 -2.43 14.81 -9.92
C ASP A 41 -1.61 13.77 -10.70
N PRO A 42 -0.33 14.01 -11.07
CA PRO A 42 0.46 13.00 -11.79
C PRO A 42 0.92 11.83 -10.91
N VAL A 43 0.80 11.95 -9.59
CA VAL A 43 1.18 10.92 -8.63
C VAL A 43 0.03 9.93 -8.48
N ILE A 44 0.34 8.69 -8.19
CA ILE A 44 -0.63 7.69 -7.75
C ILE A 44 -0.57 7.65 -6.23
N ALA A 45 -1.58 8.20 -5.57
CA ALA A 45 -1.70 8.22 -4.12
C ALA A 45 -2.32 6.93 -3.62
N VAL A 46 -1.63 6.23 -2.69
CA VAL A 46 -2.04 4.92 -2.21
C VAL A 46 -2.47 4.96 -0.76
N GLY A 47 -3.73 4.71 -0.50
CA GLY A 47 -4.30 4.47 0.83
C GLY A 47 -4.05 3.04 1.33
N ALA A 48 -4.33 2.79 2.60
CA ALA A 48 -4.15 1.50 3.24
C ALA A 48 -5.47 0.85 3.63
N MET A 49 -5.59 -0.45 3.35
CA MET A 49 -6.68 -1.29 3.83
C MET A 49 -6.18 -2.44 4.70
N ASP A 50 -7.07 -2.98 5.52
CA ASP A 50 -6.87 -4.19 6.29
C ASP A 50 -7.19 -5.45 5.45
N TRP A 51 -7.01 -6.62 6.04
CA TRP A 51 -7.31 -7.92 5.42
C TRP A 51 -8.82 -8.19 5.19
N SER A 52 -9.69 -7.37 5.77
CA SER A 52 -11.14 -7.44 5.60
C SER A 52 -11.66 -6.44 4.57
N PHE A 53 -10.75 -5.87 3.78
CA PHE A 53 -11.03 -4.81 2.79
C PHE A 53 -11.63 -3.54 3.40
N ARG A 54 -11.30 -3.24 4.65
CA ARG A 54 -11.71 -2.01 5.33
C ARG A 54 -10.57 -1.01 5.32
N PRO A 55 -10.86 0.29 5.26
CA PRO A 55 -9.83 1.30 5.46
C PRO A 55 -9.10 1.06 6.78
N ALA A 56 -7.77 1.05 6.74
CA ALA A 56 -6.99 1.02 7.97
C ALA A 56 -7.26 2.29 8.78
N TYR A 57 -7.31 2.17 10.11
CA TYR A 57 -7.72 3.29 10.98
C TYR A 57 -6.90 4.56 10.76
N TYR A 58 -5.63 4.39 10.44
CA TYR A 58 -4.66 5.47 10.27
C TYR A 58 -4.63 6.07 8.87
N THR A 59 -5.18 5.38 7.86
CA THR A 59 -4.97 5.80 6.46
C THR A 59 -5.52 7.18 6.20
N ASP A 60 -4.73 8.03 5.56
CA ASP A 60 -5.24 9.26 4.98
C ASP A 60 -6.21 8.91 3.84
N TYR A 61 -7.20 9.74 3.65
CA TYR A 61 -8.31 9.53 2.72
C TYR A 61 -8.77 10.83 2.08
N GLY A 62 -9.65 10.73 1.11
CA GLY A 62 -10.22 11.86 0.39
C GLY A 62 -10.14 11.70 -1.12
N PRO A 63 -10.76 12.59 -1.90
CA PRO A 63 -10.86 12.48 -3.36
C PRO A 63 -9.50 12.57 -4.09
N TRP A 64 -8.43 12.84 -3.39
CA TRP A 64 -7.06 12.88 -3.90
C TRP A 64 -6.30 11.55 -3.73
N VAL A 65 -6.87 10.59 -3.01
CA VAL A 65 -6.33 9.23 -2.90
C VAL A 65 -6.86 8.43 -4.09
N ASP A 66 -5.94 7.91 -4.90
CA ASP A 66 -6.30 7.26 -6.17
C ASP A 66 -6.71 5.79 -6.01
N ILE A 67 -6.09 5.09 -5.06
CA ILE A 67 -6.19 3.64 -4.94
C ILE A 67 -5.84 3.20 -3.52
N ALA A 68 -6.45 2.11 -3.04
CA ALA A 68 -6.05 1.48 -1.79
C ALA A 68 -5.42 0.10 -2.03
N ALA A 69 -4.55 -0.31 -1.12
CA ALA A 69 -3.90 -1.61 -1.15
C ALA A 69 -3.65 -2.13 0.28
N PRO A 70 -3.29 -3.41 0.45
CA PRO A 70 -3.01 -3.97 1.76
C PRO A 70 -1.89 -3.21 2.49
N GLY A 71 -2.25 -2.48 3.53
CA GLY A 71 -1.32 -1.77 4.41
C GLY A 71 -1.28 -2.35 5.82
N GLY A 72 -2.23 -3.24 6.12
CA GLY A 72 -2.40 -3.86 7.42
C GLY A 72 -3.01 -2.91 8.46
N ASP A 73 -3.61 -3.52 9.47
CA ASP A 73 -4.16 -2.82 10.62
C ASP A 73 -4.06 -3.72 11.87
N ARG A 74 -3.22 -3.34 12.82
CA ARG A 74 -2.98 -4.12 14.04
C ARG A 74 -4.23 -4.28 14.92
N TYR A 75 -5.25 -3.48 14.73
CA TYR A 75 -6.51 -3.58 15.46
C TYR A 75 -7.52 -4.47 14.78
N SER A 76 -7.30 -4.80 13.51
CA SER A 76 -8.11 -5.73 12.74
C SER A 76 -7.73 -7.17 13.09
N GLY A 77 -8.70 -8.05 13.28
CA GLY A 77 -8.43 -9.49 13.49
C GLY A 77 -7.72 -9.84 14.80
N LYS A 78 -8.05 -9.19 15.90
CA LYS A 78 -7.50 -9.51 17.23
C LYS A 78 -7.79 -10.96 17.59
N THR A 79 -6.80 -11.83 17.46
CA THR A 79 -6.82 -13.15 18.07
C THR A 79 -6.06 -13.10 19.40
N THR A 80 -6.67 -13.59 20.46
CA THR A 80 -6.02 -13.78 21.75
C THR A 80 -5.52 -15.22 21.86
N ARG A 81 -4.28 -15.41 22.27
CA ARG A 81 -3.77 -16.72 22.74
C ARG A 81 -3.35 -16.60 24.19
N THR A 82 -3.68 -17.61 24.98
CA THR A 82 -3.13 -17.74 26.32
C THR A 82 -1.74 -18.37 26.18
N ALA A 83 -0.70 -17.65 26.57
CA ALA A 83 0.64 -18.15 26.64
C ALA A 83 0.77 -19.23 27.73
N SER A 84 1.81 -20.04 27.68
CA SER A 84 2.06 -21.13 28.65
C SER A 84 2.20 -20.65 30.11
N ASP A 85 2.44 -19.37 30.31
CA ASP A 85 2.52 -18.70 31.62
C ASP A 85 1.20 -18.07 32.08
N GLY A 86 0.09 -18.33 31.36
CA GLY A 86 -1.25 -17.83 31.67
C GLY A 86 -1.55 -16.40 31.23
N ARG A 87 -0.59 -15.70 30.62
CA ARG A 87 -0.81 -14.36 30.09
C ARG A 87 -1.60 -14.39 28.77
N THR A 88 -2.52 -13.47 28.62
CA THR A 88 -3.21 -13.26 27.35
C THR A 88 -2.29 -12.45 26.43
N VAL A 89 -1.83 -13.06 25.36
CA VAL A 89 -1.02 -12.41 24.33
C VAL A 89 -1.92 -12.10 23.14
N PHE A 90 -1.92 -10.84 22.73
CA PHE A 90 -2.62 -10.39 21.53
C PHE A 90 -1.72 -10.66 20.33
N TYR A 91 -2.17 -11.50 19.40
CA TYR A 91 -1.55 -11.64 18.09
C TYR A 91 -2.40 -10.90 17.08
N SER A 92 -1.81 -9.95 16.41
CA SER A 92 -2.39 -9.34 15.22
C SER A 92 -1.63 -9.82 14.01
N ASN A 93 -2.17 -10.81 13.30
CA ASN A 93 -1.66 -11.24 11.99
C ASN A 93 -2.11 -10.27 10.87
N ALA A 94 -2.73 -9.15 11.26
CA ALA A 94 -3.35 -8.20 10.34
C ALA A 94 -2.36 -7.14 9.82
N GLN A 95 -1.07 -7.33 10.06
CA GLN A 95 0.00 -6.46 9.53
C GLN A 95 0.69 -7.12 8.33
N ILE A 96 1.42 -6.35 7.58
CA ILE A 96 2.16 -6.82 6.40
C ILE A 96 3.49 -7.41 6.81
N LEU A 97 3.71 -8.68 6.46
CA LEU A 97 4.97 -9.37 6.66
C LEU A 97 5.94 -9.06 5.52
N SER A 98 7.12 -8.60 5.83
CA SER A 98 8.17 -8.37 4.86
C SER A 98 9.56 -8.56 5.46
N THR A 99 10.59 -8.52 4.61
CA THR A 99 11.99 -8.52 5.05
C THR A 99 12.35 -7.19 5.69
N ILE A 100 13.05 -7.25 6.81
CA ILE A 100 13.53 -6.09 7.54
C ILE A 100 15.00 -6.28 7.93
N LEU A 101 15.69 -5.18 8.20
CA LEU A 101 16.95 -5.24 8.92
C LEU A 101 16.65 -5.60 10.37
N CYS A 102 17.30 -6.64 10.87
CA CYS A 102 17.28 -6.97 12.28
C CYS A 102 18.28 -6.07 13.02
N ASP A 103 17.85 -4.87 13.37
CA ASP A 103 18.46 -4.21 14.51
C ASP A 103 17.62 -4.50 15.77
N ASP A 104 18.21 -4.35 16.93
CA ASP A 104 17.57 -4.70 18.21
C ASP A 104 16.23 -3.99 18.46
N ALA A 105 15.99 -2.85 17.83
CA ALA A 105 14.78 -2.06 18.02
C ALA A 105 13.59 -2.58 17.21
N ILE A 106 13.83 -3.09 16.00
CA ILE A 106 12.78 -3.58 15.09
C ILE A 106 12.45 -5.05 15.39
N ALA A 107 13.46 -5.88 15.68
CA ALA A 107 13.29 -7.27 16.10
C ALA A 107 12.45 -7.40 17.39
N TYR A 108 12.45 -6.36 18.22
CA TYR A 108 11.71 -6.36 19.48
C TYR A 108 10.19 -6.27 19.32
N GLN A 109 9.69 -5.77 18.21
CA GLN A 109 8.25 -5.69 17.97
C GLN A 109 7.60 -7.06 17.69
N ASP A 110 8.39 -8.05 17.27
CA ASP A 110 7.91 -9.39 16.92
C ASP A 110 8.43 -10.49 17.86
N GLY A 111 9.22 -10.17 18.86
CA GLY A 111 9.72 -11.12 19.85
C GLY A 111 10.72 -12.15 19.32
N ARG A 112 11.22 -12.02 18.10
CA ARG A 112 12.20 -12.89 17.48
C ARG A 112 13.58 -12.24 17.45
N LYS A 113 14.45 -12.70 18.29
CA LYS A 113 15.89 -12.45 18.22
C LYS A 113 16.55 -13.54 17.38
N ASP A 114 16.47 -13.43 16.10
CA ASP A 114 17.25 -14.29 15.22
C ASP A 114 18.62 -13.67 15.04
N GLY A 115 19.50 -13.68 15.92
CA GLY A 115 20.91 -13.23 15.90
C GLY A 115 21.59 -12.87 14.56
N GLY A 116 20.82 -12.57 13.52
CA GLY A 116 21.23 -12.26 12.16
C GLY A 116 20.93 -10.80 11.78
N MET A 117 21.68 -10.28 10.83
CA MET A 117 21.55 -8.90 10.33
C MET A 117 20.28 -8.70 9.48
N TYR A 118 19.58 -9.77 9.10
CA TYR A 118 18.40 -9.77 8.23
C TYR A 118 17.32 -10.68 8.79
N GLY A 119 16.08 -10.32 8.67
CA GLY A 119 14.95 -11.10 9.14
C GLY A 119 13.64 -10.69 8.51
N TYR A 120 12.57 -11.15 9.10
CA TYR A 120 11.20 -10.81 8.72
C TYR A 120 10.51 -10.11 9.87
N GLY A 121 9.68 -9.12 9.55
CA GLY A 121 8.90 -8.41 10.55
C GLY A 121 7.55 -7.98 10.00
N PHE A 122 6.64 -7.72 10.93
CA PHE A 122 5.32 -7.22 10.64
C PHE A 122 5.28 -5.71 10.81
N MET A 123 4.80 -5.00 9.78
CA MET A 123 4.60 -3.57 9.82
C MET A 123 3.22 -3.21 9.25
N GLN A 124 2.76 -2.02 9.57
CA GLN A 124 1.54 -1.45 9.00
C GLN A 124 1.79 -0.01 8.55
N GLY A 125 1.03 0.44 7.59
CA GLY A 125 1.11 1.81 7.07
C GLY A 125 0.77 1.89 5.59
N THR A 126 0.44 3.08 5.12
CA THR A 126 0.35 3.36 3.69
C THR A 126 1.70 3.13 3.00
N SER A 127 2.81 3.17 3.76
CA SER A 127 4.15 2.77 3.30
C SER A 127 4.26 1.28 2.95
N MET A 128 3.39 0.42 3.50
CA MET A 128 3.28 -1.00 3.16
C MET A 128 2.30 -1.22 2.01
N ALA A 129 1.27 -0.41 1.89
CA ALA A 129 0.32 -0.44 0.78
C ALA A 129 0.97 0.00 -0.55
N CYS A 130 1.73 1.08 -0.53
CA CYS A 130 2.38 1.67 -1.71
C CYS A 130 3.23 0.68 -2.54
N PRO A 131 4.09 -0.16 -1.94
CA PRO A 131 4.87 -1.15 -2.70
C PRO A 131 4.01 -2.27 -3.32
N HIS A 132 2.84 -2.59 -2.79
CA HIS A 132 1.91 -3.51 -3.46
C HIS A 132 1.46 -2.95 -4.81
N VAL A 133 1.01 -1.71 -4.84
CA VAL A 133 0.63 -1.03 -6.08
C VAL A 133 1.82 -0.91 -7.03
N SER A 134 3.01 -0.63 -6.51
CA SER A 134 4.24 -0.57 -7.32
C SER A 134 4.57 -1.92 -7.96
N GLY A 135 4.37 -3.02 -7.22
CA GLY A 135 4.55 -4.39 -7.73
C GLY A 135 3.55 -4.74 -8.82
N VAL A 136 2.26 -4.44 -8.61
CA VAL A 136 1.21 -4.64 -9.63
C VAL A 136 1.50 -3.81 -10.88
N ALA A 137 1.89 -2.54 -10.74
CA ALA A 137 2.26 -1.70 -11.86
C ALA A 137 3.46 -2.27 -12.64
N ALA A 138 4.47 -2.78 -11.94
CA ALA A 138 5.63 -3.41 -12.56
C ALA A 138 5.24 -4.68 -13.37
N LEU A 139 4.37 -5.52 -12.82
CA LEU A 139 3.84 -6.70 -13.51
C LEU A 139 3.03 -6.31 -14.75
N GLY A 140 2.16 -5.31 -14.65
CA GLY A 140 1.40 -4.79 -15.77
C GLY A 140 2.29 -4.25 -16.89
N LEU A 141 3.35 -3.53 -16.54
CA LEU A 141 4.33 -3.04 -17.52
C LEU A 141 5.15 -4.17 -18.14
N ALA A 142 5.51 -5.20 -17.37
CA ALA A 142 6.18 -6.38 -17.91
C ALA A 142 5.30 -7.11 -18.93
N TYR A 143 4.01 -7.28 -18.63
CA TYR A 143 3.03 -7.85 -19.55
C TYR A 143 2.84 -6.98 -20.80
N ALA A 144 2.77 -5.66 -20.64
CA ALA A 144 2.72 -4.71 -21.75
C ALA A 144 3.92 -4.86 -22.69
N ALA A 145 5.12 -4.96 -22.11
CA ALA A 145 6.36 -5.15 -22.88
C ALA A 145 6.32 -6.46 -23.71
N GLN A 146 5.89 -7.57 -23.10
CA GLN A 146 5.78 -8.86 -23.78
C GLN A 146 4.79 -8.83 -24.95
N ASN A 147 3.77 -7.98 -24.85
CA ASN A 147 2.73 -7.83 -25.88
C ASN A 147 2.96 -6.65 -26.83
N GLY A 148 4.15 -6.02 -26.79
CA GLY A 148 4.50 -4.90 -27.65
C GLY A 148 3.65 -3.65 -27.44
N LYS A 149 2.96 -3.54 -26.30
CA LYS A 149 2.13 -2.38 -25.94
C LYS A 149 2.98 -1.28 -25.30
N LYS A 150 2.59 -0.05 -25.56
CA LYS A 150 3.24 1.14 -25.01
C LYS A 150 2.19 2.09 -24.46
N TYR A 151 2.51 2.73 -23.36
CA TYR A 151 1.64 3.66 -22.66
C TYR A 151 2.39 4.93 -22.28
N THR A 152 1.71 6.04 -22.29
CA THR A 152 2.12 7.22 -21.53
C THR A 152 1.86 6.97 -20.03
N PRO A 153 2.49 7.72 -19.11
CA PRO A 153 2.20 7.60 -17.68
C PRO A 153 0.71 7.80 -17.34
N ALA A 154 0.05 8.74 -18.01
CA ALA A 154 -1.38 9.01 -17.80
C ALA A 154 -2.27 7.86 -18.27
N GLU A 155 -1.99 7.28 -19.44
CA GLU A 155 -2.73 6.11 -19.95
C GLU A 155 -2.53 4.90 -19.05
N PHE A 156 -1.31 4.68 -18.56
CA PHE A 156 -1.05 3.56 -17.67
C PHE A 156 -1.67 3.76 -16.27
N LYS A 157 -1.61 5.00 -15.72
CA LYS A 157 -2.36 5.33 -14.49
C LYS A 157 -3.85 5.05 -14.69
N ALA A 158 -4.45 5.53 -15.76
CA ALA A 158 -5.88 5.29 -16.04
C ALA A 158 -6.19 3.79 -16.18
N LEU A 159 -5.34 3.01 -16.86
CA LEU A 159 -5.49 1.57 -16.99
C LEU A 159 -5.42 0.88 -15.63
N LEU A 160 -4.43 1.22 -14.81
CA LEU A 160 -4.26 0.68 -13.47
C LEU A 160 -5.51 0.94 -12.62
N LEU A 161 -5.98 2.18 -12.57
CA LEU A 161 -7.14 2.59 -11.77
C LEU A 161 -8.46 2.00 -12.28
N SER A 162 -8.56 1.67 -13.57
CA SER A 162 -9.74 1.02 -14.14
C SER A 162 -9.75 -0.51 -13.98
N SER A 163 -8.61 -1.08 -13.56
CA SER A 163 -8.43 -2.54 -13.43
C SER A 163 -8.56 -3.01 -11.97
N VAL A 164 -9.09 -2.18 -11.10
CA VAL A 164 -9.23 -2.47 -9.67
C VAL A 164 -10.62 -3.00 -9.35
N TYR A 165 -10.72 -3.71 -8.25
CA TYR A 165 -11.99 -4.20 -7.73
C TYR A 165 -12.67 -3.09 -6.92
N GLY A 166 -13.93 -2.78 -7.21
CA GLY A 166 -14.74 -1.85 -6.42
C GLY A 166 -15.20 -2.55 -5.14
N ILE A 167 -14.68 -2.13 -4.01
CA ILE A 167 -15.07 -2.69 -2.71
C ILE A 167 -15.81 -1.67 -1.83
N ASP A 168 -16.33 -0.62 -2.43
CA ASP A 168 -17.09 0.41 -1.71
C ASP A 168 -18.24 -0.21 -0.89
N ASP A 169 -18.88 -1.25 -1.40
CA ASP A 169 -19.92 -2.01 -0.68
C ASP A 169 -19.39 -2.75 0.57
N CYS A 170 -18.08 -2.95 0.68
CA CYS A 170 -17.44 -3.55 1.85
C CYS A 170 -17.13 -2.53 2.95
N PHE A 171 -17.20 -1.24 2.63
CA PHE A 171 -16.97 -0.17 3.58
C PHE A 171 -18.27 0.19 4.29
N ALA A 172 -18.28 0.04 5.60
CA ALA A 172 -19.30 0.60 6.46
C ALA A 172 -18.61 1.57 7.42
N GLY A 173 -18.80 2.86 7.24
CA GLY A 173 -18.24 3.83 8.16
C GLY A 173 -17.82 5.17 7.54
N SER A 174 -17.08 5.97 8.31
CA SER A 174 -16.73 7.37 8.00
C SER A 174 -15.80 7.56 6.81
N LYS A 175 -15.19 6.49 6.31
CA LYS A 175 -14.28 6.53 5.14
C LYS A 175 -14.88 5.87 3.90
N ASP A 176 -16.20 5.63 3.92
CA ASP A 176 -16.93 5.02 2.83
C ASP A 176 -16.88 5.91 1.58
N GLY A 177 -16.43 5.37 0.44
CA GLY A 177 -16.24 6.10 -0.80
C GLY A 177 -15.07 7.11 -0.80
N GLU A 178 -14.31 7.22 0.26
CA GLU A 178 -13.22 8.20 0.42
C GLU A 178 -11.83 7.63 0.06
N LEU A 179 -11.71 6.33 0.05
CA LEU A 179 -10.54 5.66 -0.51
C LEU A 179 -10.82 5.35 -1.97
N GLY A 180 -9.93 5.74 -2.84
CA GLY A 180 -10.03 5.35 -4.25
C GLY A 180 -10.22 3.85 -4.41
N PRO A 181 -10.53 3.36 -5.64
CA PRO A 181 -10.76 1.95 -5.90
C PRO A 181 -9.58 1.10 -5.46
N ILE A 182 -9.84 -0.12 -5.01
CA ILE A 182 -8.82 -1.03 -4.48
C ILE A 182 -8.25 -1.89 -5.60
N ALA A 183 -6.94 -2.04 -5.61
CA ALA A 183 -6.27 -2.95 -6.55
C ALA A 183 -6.50 -4.40 -6.14
N ASP A 184 -6.97 -5.24 -7.11
CA ASP A 184 -7.01 -6.70 -7.00
C ASP A 184 -5.63 -7.34 -6.90
#